data_341d4e95771918ed9f0a13f16c407511
#
_entry.id   341d4e95771918ed9f0a13f16c407511
#
_cell.length_a   1.000
_cell.length_b   1.000
_cell.length_c   1.000
_cell.angle_alpha   90.00
_cell.angle_beta   90.00
_cell.angle_gamma   90.00
#
_symmetry.space_group_name_H-M   'P 1'
#
loop_
_entity.id
_entity.type
_entity.pdbx_description
1 polymer ?
#
loop_
_entity_poly.entity_id
_entity_poly.type
_entity_poly.pdbx_seq_one_letter_code
_entity_poly.pdbx_strand_id
1 'polypeptide(L)'
;MEFAGLLSFMKSANIRNTVWLTADVHYTAAHYYDPNKAAFQDFDPFWEFVSGPIHAGTFGPNELDKTFGPDVKYVKAPEPGQENLSPAAGLQFFGHVKIAGNSGVMTVTLRDAADAALWSVDLTPQPA
;
A
#
# COMPACT_ATOMS: atom_id res chain seq x y z
N MET A 1 -16.11 -15.52 0.63
CA MET A 1 -14.97 -14.60 0.46
C MET A 1 -15.45 -13.17 0.71
N GLU A 2 -15.31 -12.67 1.93
CA GLU A 2 -15.87 -11.37 2.33
C GLU A 2 -15.23 -10.19 1.57
N PHE A 3 -13.89 -10.20 1.42
CA PHE A 3 -13.18 -9.12 0.75
C PHE A 3 -13.54 -9.00 -0.74
N ALA A 4 -13.66 -10.11 -1.46
CA ALA A 4 -14.13 -10.10 -2.85
C ALA A 4 -15.55 -9.52 -2.97
N GLY A 5 -16.45 -9.90 -2.05
CA GLY A 5 -17.82 -9.35 -2.00
C GLY A 5 -17.83 -7.84 -1.72
N LEU A 6 -16.94 -7.34 -0.84
CA LEU A 6 -16.79 -5.91 -0.59
C LEU A 6 -16.32 -5.16 -1.84
N LEU A 7 -15.30 -5.67 -2.54
CA LEU A 7 -14.79 -5.04 -3.75
C LEU A 7 -15.84 -5.01 -4.88
N SER A 8 -16.60 -6.11 -5.08
CA SER A 8 -17.71 -6.13 -6.05
C SER A 8 -18.81 -5.14 -5.68
N PHE A 9 -19.13 -5.04 -4.38
CA PHE A 9 -20.11 -4.04 -3.90
C PHE A 9 -19.63 -2.62 -4.19
N MET A 10 -18.38 -2.28 -3.88
CA MET A 10 -17.82 -0.95 -4.13
C MET A 10 -17.91 -0.58 -5.62
N LYS A 11 -17.54 -1.52 -6.50
CA LYS A 11 -17.67 -1.34 -7.95
C LYS A 11 -19.13 -1.13 -8.38
N SER A 12 -20.04 -1.99 -7.94
CA SER A 12 -21.46 -1.90 -8.30
C SER A 12 -22.15 -0.63 -7.77
N ALA A 13 -21.73 -0.15 -6.61
CA ALA A 13 -22.19 1.09 -5.99
C ALA A 13 -21.47 2.35 -6.52
N ASN A 14 -20.57 2.22 -7.51
CA ASN A 14 -19.77 3.30 -8.09
C ASN A 14 -18.94 4.08 -7.04
N ILE A 15 -18.45 3.37 -6.01
CA ILE A 15 -17.56 3.95 -4.98
C ILE A 15 -16.16 4.01 -5.56
N ARG A 16 -15.70 5.22 -5.89
CA ARG A 16 -14.42 5.47 -6.57
C ARG A 16 -13.43 6.20 -5.67
N ASN A 17 -12.21 6.36 -6.17
CA ASN A 17 -11.12 7.08 -5.48
C ASN A 17 -10.77 6.49 -4.11
N THR A 18 -10.88 5.18 -3.98
CA THR A 18 -10.54 4.46 -2.75
C THR A 18 -9.06 4.14 -2.71
N VAL A 19 -8.47 4.33 -1.53
CA VAL A 19 -7.08 4.01 -1.23
C VAL A 19 -7.06 3.24 0.08
N TRP A 20 -6.29 2.16 0.13
CA TRP A 20 -6.13 1.35 1.32
C TRP A 20 -4.84 1.71 2.03
N LEU A 21 -4.94 2.10 3.29
CA LEU A 21 -3.80 2.34 4.17
C LEU A 21 -3.73 1.18 5.15
N THR A 22 -2.66 0.43 5.09
CA THR A 22 -2.49 -0.81 5.86
C THR A 22 -1.20 -0.81 6.68
N ALA A 23 -1.12 -1.71 7.63
CA ALA A 23 0.00 -1.90 8.53
C ALA A 23 0.20 -3.38 8.83
N ASP A 24 0.62 -3.73 10.05
CA ASP A 24 0.83 -5.08 10.59
C ASP A 24 2.10 -5.77 10.05
N VAL A 25 2.32 -5.80 8.75
CA VAL A 25 3.59 -6.29 8.18
C VAL A 25 4.72 -5.31 8.53
N HIS A 26 5.89 -5.85 8.81
CA HIS A 26 7.02 -5.08 9.35
C HIS A 26 8.00 -4.64 8.24
N TYR A 27 7.46 -4.03 7.19
CA TYR A 27 8.18 -3.39 6.08
C TYR A 27 7.28 -2.32 5.45
N THR A 28 7.79 -1.53 4.51
CA THR A 28 6.97 -0.56 3.76
C THR A 28 6.87 -0.95 2.30
N ALA A 29 5.68 -0.79 1.73
CA ALA A 29 5.40 -1.14 0.34
C ALA A 29 4.27 -0.29 -0.27
N ALA A 30 4.25 -0.21 -1.60
CA ALA A 30 3.14 0.29 -2.38
C ALA A 30 2.72 -0.78 -3.40
N HIS A 31 1.46 -1.19 -3.33
CA HIS A 31 0.86 -2.17 -4.20
C HIS A 31 -0.23 -1.54 -5.05
N TYR A 32 -0.28 -1.90 -6.32
CA TYR A 32 -1.40 -1.56 -7.20
C TYR A 32 -2.12 -2.84 -7.58
N TYR A 33 -3.40 -2.92 -7.28
CA TYR A 33 -4.24 -4.06 -7.57
C TYR A 33 -4.97 -3.83 -8.89
N ASP A 34 -4.71 -4.71 -9.87
CA ASP A 34 -5.23 -4.61 -11.23
C ASP A 34 -6.12 -5.81 -11.54
N PRO A 35 -7.44 -5.62 -11.77
CA PRO A 35 -8.35 -6.70 -12.11
C PRO A 35 -7.93 -7.47 -13.36
N ASN A 36 -7.19 -6.86 -14.29
CA ASN A 36 -6.71 -7.54 -15.49
C ASN A 36 -5.58 -8.55 -15.22
N LYS A 37 -4.94 -8.44 -14.05
CA LYS A 37 -3.88 -9.36 -13.59
C LYS A 37 -4.36 -10.31 -12.50
N ALA A 38 -5.60 -10.19 -12.06
CA ALA A 38 -6.19 -10.89 -10.94
C ALA A 38 -6.89 -12.18 -11.36
N ALA A 39 -6.92 -13.18 -10.46
CA ALA A 39 -7.78 -14.34 -10.61
C ALA A 39 -9.27 -13.97 -10.39
N PHE A 40 -9.54 -13.09 -9.43
CA PHE A 40 -10.84 -12.46 -9.22
C PHE A 40 -10.84 -11.07 -9.86
N GLN A 41 -11.76 -10.79 -10.79
CA GLN A 41 -11.71 -9.60 -11.64
C GLN A 41 -12.87 -8.61 -11.41
N ASP A 42 -13.85 -8.95 -10.57
CA ASP A 42 -15.01 -8.09 -10.35
C ASP A 42 -14.76 -6.99 -9.32
N PHE A 43 -13.82 -6.10 -9.62
CA PHE A 43 -13.51 -4.91 -8.83
C PHE A 43 -12.90 -3.81 -9.70
N ASP A 44 -12.91 -2.57 -9.22
CA ASP A 44 -12.15 -1.47 -9.80
C ASP A 44 -10.72 -1.46 -9.25
N PRO A 45 -9.70 -1.07 -10.03
CA PRO A 45 -8.32 -1.06 -9.56
C PRO A 45 -8.14 -0.09 -8.39
N PHE A 46 -7.26 -0.45 -7.47
CA PHE A 46 -6.98 0.36 -6.28
C PHE A 46 -5.53 0.27 -5.83
N TRP A 47 -5.15 1.23 -4.99
CA TRP A 47 -3.84 1.26 -4.34
C TRP A 47 -3.94 0.80 -2.89
N GLU A 48 -2.91 0.09 -2.44
CA GLU A 48 -2.61 -0.18 -1.05
C GLU A 48 -1.23 0.36 -0.69
N PHE A 49 -1.15 1.11 0.38
CA PHE A 49 0.09 1.61 0.94
C PHE A 49 0.29 1.02 2.33
N VAL A 50 1.38 0.31 2.48
CA VAL A 50 1.75 -0.41 3.69
C VAL A 50 2.89 0.34 4.36
N SER A 51 2.79 0.61 5.66
CA SER A 51 3.85 1.25 6.42
C SER A 51 3.96 0.67 7.82
N GLY A 52 5.10 0.08 8.09
CA GLY A 52 5.50 -0.46 9.39
C GLY A 52 6.91 -1.05 9.32
N PRO A 53 7.48 -1.42 10.46
CA PRO A 53 7.05 -1.04 11.80
C PRO A 53 7.47 0.38 12.17
N ILE A 54 6.86 0.95 13.25
CA ILE A 54 7.35 2.21 13.86
C ILE A 54 8.45 1.94 14.86
N HIS A 55 8.38 0.84 15.61
CA HIS A 55 9.32 0.55 16.70
C HIS A 55 9.45 -0.95 17.03
N ALA A 56 9.00 -1.84 16.15
CA ALA A 56 9.08 -3.29 16.34
C ALA A 56 10.20 -3.88 15.45
N GLY A 57 10.55 -5.14 15.69
CA GLY A 57 11.45 -5.89 14.83
C GLY A 57 10.92 -6.01 13.42
N THR A 58 11.80 -6.28 12.47
CA THR A 58 11.50 -6.34 11.04
C THR A 58 11.31 -7.77 10.56
N PHE A 59 10.50 -7.98 9.53
CA PHE A 59 10.44 -9.22 8.76
C PHE A 59 9.83 -8.96 7.36
N GLY A 60 9.90 -9.93 6.49
CA GLY A 60 9.36 -9.84 5.14
C GLY A 60 10.42 -9.58 4.07
N PRO A 61 10.05 -9.25 2.83
CA PRO A 61 8.66 -9.09 2.38
C PRO A 61 7.91 -10.42 2.30
N ASN A 62 6.59 -10.37 2.49
CA ASN A 62 5.72 -11.52 2.34
C ASN A 62 5.47 -11.83 0.86
N GLU A 63 5.31 -13.09 0.53
CA GLU A 63 4.78 -13.49 -0.78
C GLU A 63 3.32 -13.06 -0.89
N LEU A 64 2.96 -12.42 -2.01
CA LEU A 64 1.62 -11.90 -2.23
C LEU A 64 0.76 -12.93 -2.98
N ASP A 65 -0.44 -13.17 -2.48
CA ASP A 65 -1.46 -13.95 -3.15
C ASP A 65 -1.96 -13.24 -4.42
N LYS A 66 -2.15 -14.00 -5.50
CA LYS A 66 -2.53 -13.46 -6.81
C LYS A 66 -4.03 -13.33 -7.03
N THR A 67 -4.85 -13.60 -6.03
CA THR A 67 -6.31 -13.54 -6.15
C THR A 67 -6.77 -12.19 -6.67
N PHE A 68 -6.18 -11.10 -6.18
CA PHE A 68 -6.54 -9.73 -6.57
C PHE A 68 -5.47 -9.03 -7.43
N GLY A 69 -4.51 -9.76 -7.99
CA GLY A 69 -3.53 -9.26 -8.97
C GLY A 69 -2.61 -8.13 -8.46
N PRO A 70 -1.98 -8.27 -7.28
CA PRO A 70 -1.09 -7.24 -6.76
C PRO A 70 0.14 -7.04 -7.65
N ASP A 71 0.46 -5.79 -7.92
CA ASP A 71 1.64 -5.33 -8.63
C ASP A 71 2.46 -4.48 -7.66
N VAL A 72 3.64 -4.97 -7.27
CA VAL A 72 4.52 -4.27 -6.32
C VAL A 72 5.19 -3.10 -7.03
N LYS A 73 4.78 -1.87 -6.70
CA LYS A 73 5.36 -0.65 -7.26
C LYS A 73 6.57 -0.16 -6.49
N TYR A 74 6.60 -0.46 -5.20
CA TYR A 74 7.71 -0.17 -4.31
C TYR A 74 7.68 -1.14 -3.12
N VAL A 75 8.87 -1.53 -2.65
CA VAL A 75 9.05 -2.26 -1.39
C VAL A 75 10.41 -1.90 -0.78
N LYS A 76 10.43 -1.69 0.54
CA LYS A 76 11.64 -1.66 1.34
C LYS A 76 11.43 -2.53 2.58
N ALA A 77 12.19 -3.60 2.65
CA ALA A 77 12.12 -4.64 3.66
C ALA A 77 13.54 -5.04 4.07
N PRO A 78 13.71 -5.83 5.14
CA PRO A 78 15.02 -6.42 5.46
C PRO A 78 15.49 -7.37 4.34
N GLU A 79 16.79 -7.60 4.27
CA GLU A 79 17.37 -8.58 3.36
C GLU A 79 16.90 -10.01 3.72
N PRO A 80 16.82 -10.93 2.75
CA PRO A 80 16.41 -12.30 3.02
C PRO A 80 17.18 -12.94 4.18
N GLY A 81 16.45 -13.52 5.13
CA GLY A 81 17.01 -14.15 6.33
C GLY A 81 17.36 -13.18 7.47
N GLN A 82 17.12 -11.90 7.29
CA GLN A 82 17.26 -10.88 8.35
C GLN A 82 15.91 -10.57 8.97
N GLU A 83 15.69 -11.07 10.17
CA GLU A 83 14.44 -10.83 10.91
C GLU A 83 14.74 -10.19 12.27
N ASN A 84 13.72 -9.54 12.84
CA ASN A 84 13.77 -8.93 14.16
C ASN A 84 14.92 -7.93 14.35
N LEU A 85 15.30 -7.20 13.30
CA LEU A 85 16.30 -6.15 13.39
C LEU A 85 15.78 -5.04 14.31
N SER A 86 16.71 -4.48 15.09
CA SER A 86 16.37 -3.36 15.98
C SER A 86 16.05 -2.09 15.17
N PRO A 87 15.36 -1.09 15.77
CA PRO A 87 15.16 0.21 15.14
C PRO A 87 16.44 0.91 14.65
N ALA A 88 17.58 0.60 15.28
CA ALA A 88 18.89 1.14 14.87
C ALA A 88 19.33 0.67 13.46
N ALA A 89 18.71 -0.37 12.91
CA ALA A 89 18.94 -0.80 11.53
C ALA A 89 18.31 0.13 10.49
N GLY A 90 17.50 1.12 10.90
CA GLY A 90 16.89 2.12 10.01
C GLY A 90 15.70 1.61 9.19
N LEU A 91 15.13 0.45 9.54
CA LEU A 91 13.99 -0.15 8.86
C LEU A 91 12.67 0.10 9.63
N GLN A 92 12.49 1.35 10.03
CA GLN A 92 11.26 1.85 10.65
C GLN A 92 10.61 2.84 9.68
N PHE A 93 9.33 2.70 9.43
CA PHE A 93 8.66 3.42 8.34
C PHE A 93 7.33 4.01 8.77
N PHE A 94 6.93 5.08 8.07
CA PHE A 94 5.58 5.65 8.15
C PHE A 94 5.12 6.15 6.78
N GLY A 95 3.81 6.24 6.61
CA GLY A 95 3.18 6.84 5.44
C GLY A 95 2.75 8.28 5.72
N HIS A 96 2.98 9.18 4.77
CA HIS A 96 2.49 10.54 4.79
C HIS A 96 1.52 10.77 3.63
N VAL A 97 0.31 11.21 3.94
CA VAL A 97 -0.74 11.51 2.95
C VAL A 97 -1.06 13.00 2.98
N LYS A 98 -1.03 13.63 1.81
CA LYS A 98 -1.43 15.02 1.60
C LYS A 98 -2.48 15.10 0.50
N ILE A 99 -3.57 15.81 0.76
CA ILE A 99 -4.62 16.06 -0.23
C ILE A 99 -4.65 17.55 -0.55
N ALA A 100 -4.49 17.89 -1.82
CA ALA A 100 -4.58 19.27 -2.30
C ALA A 100 -6.04 19.68 -2.41
N GLY A 101 -6.49 20.64 -1.59
CA GLY A 101 -7.92 21.02 -1.48
C GLY A 101 -8.53 21.60 -2.74
N ASN A 102 -7.72 22.17 -3.64
CA ASN A 102 -8.18 22.77 -4.89
C ASN A 102 -8.32 21.76 -6.05
N SER A 103 -7.48 20.71 -6.07
CA SER A 103 -7.45 19.71 -7.15
C SER A 103 -7.96 18.34 -6.71
N GLY A 104 -8.01 18.09 -5.39
CA GLY A 104 -8.29 16.77 -4.85
C GLY A 104 -7.15 15.76 -5.03
N VAL A 105 -6.02 16.15 -5.63
CA VAL A 105 -4.86 15.25 -5.80
C VAL A 105 -4.37 14.80 -4.44
N MET A 106 -4.27 13.48 -4.27
CA MET A 106 -3.69 12.84 -3.09
C MET A 106 -2.25 12.44 -3.37
N THR A 107 -1.31 13.01 -2.65
CA THR A 107 0.09 12.59 -2.65
C THR A 107 0.33 11.65 -1.49
N VAL A 108 0.76 10.44 -1.77
CA VAL A 108 1.20 9.46 -0.76
C VAL A 108 2.70 9.33 -0.82
N THR A 109 3.38 9.50 0.31
CA THR A 109 4.82 9.38 0.43
C THR A 109 5.16 8.36 1.52
N LEU A 110 5.92 7.34 1.16
CA LEU A 110 6.49 6.39 2.11
C LEU A 110 7.82 6.94 2.62
N ARG A 111 8.01 6.97 3.94
CA ARG A 111 9.15 7.59 4.61
C ARG A 111 9.78 6.64 5.62
N ASP A 112 11.05 6.82 5.89
CA ASP A 112 11.72 6.18 7.01
C ASP A 112 11.68 7.05 8.29
N ALA A 113 12.18 6.53 9.39
CA ALA A 113 12.20 7.21 10.68
C ALA A 113 13.08 8.47 10.70
N ALA A 114 13.96 8.66 9.72
CA ALA A 114 14.75 9.89 9.54
C ALA A 114 14.02 10.95 8.69
N ASP A 115 12.73 10.72 8.38
CA ASP A 115 11.88 11.55 7.51
C ASP A 115 12.36 11.63 6.04
N ALA A 116 13.23 10.72 5.63
CA ALA A 116 13.62 10.64 4.24
C ALA A 116 12.45 10.10 3.38
N ALA A 117 12.13 10.78 2.28
CA ALA A 117 11.17 10.31 1.30
C ALA A 117 11.78 9.15 0.51
N LEU A 118 11.23 7.96 0.67
CA LEU A 118 11.70 6.75 0.01
C LEU A 118 11.02 6.54 -1.34
N TRP A 119 9.73 6.81 -1.39
CA TRP A 119 8.91 6.69 -2.59
C TRP A 119 7.66 7.56 -2.47
N SER A 120 7.13 8.03 -3.60
CA SER A 120 5.94 8.88 -3.61
C SER A 120 5.13 8.69 -4.89
N VAL A 121 3.82 8.91 -4.79
CA VAL A 121 2.91 8.92 -5.94
C VAL A 121 1.83 9.98 -5.75
N ASP A 122 1.44 10.62 -6.85
CA ASP A 122 0.28 11.50 -6.93
C ASP A 122 -0.90 10.74 -7.56
N LEU A 123 -2.02 10.72 -6.86
CA LEU A 123 -3.26 10.11 -7.30
C LEU A 123 -4.26 11.21 -7.64
N THR A 124 -4.53 11.35 -8.93
CA THR A 124 -5.57 12.28 -9.41
C THR A 124 -6.94 11.65 -9.23
N PRO A 125 -7.91 12.34 -8.61
CA PRO A 125 -9.24 11.80 -8.45
C PRO A 125 -9.92 11.57 -9.80
N GLN A 126 -10.60 10.43 -9.92
CA GLN A 126 -11.47 10.17 -11.05
C GLN A 126 -12.75 11.01 -10.91
N PRO A 127 -13.29 11.58 -11.99
CA PRO A 127 -14.55 12.26 -11.95
C PRO A 127 -15.68 11.32 -11.50
N ALA A 128 -16.67 11.90 -10.82
CA ALA A 128 -17.88 11.19 -10.36
C ALA A 128 -18.72 10.70 -11.55
#